data_5812fd4e7de0fa802377005ccd1cf933
#
_entry.id   5812fd4e7de0fa802377005ccd1cf933
#
_cell.length_a   1.000
_cell.length_b   1.000
_cell.length_c   1.000
_cell.angle_alpha   90.00
_cell.angle_beta   90.00
_cell.angle_gamma   90.00
#
_symmetry.space_group_name_H-M   'P 1'
#
loop_
_entity.id
_entity.type
_entity.pdbx_description
1 polymer ?
#
loop_
_entity_poly.entity_id
_entity_poly.type
_entity_poly.pdbx_seq_one_letter_code
_entity_poly.pdbx_strand_id
1 'polypeptide(L)'
;MPAAGYPLSSNETDDRVKSVRFEKDKGYLELDKTFPDEKYLWNPDFAPTPVEKRRWGSWTFFGIWFGMAIEVESWALMSTGFYFGLNWFWSVMAVVIGNLIVLIPMIIQSHGGARYDVPETPLTRSRWGIYGNWVPSIIRGVIGAGWWGIDTWIIAECVGAIYLISSNQIATLSSAATSGAYPWVIAGVVPTLFWATFFFTIAIRLIILYYSPPKGGQRTLQIISWTVPFIGFLGFGILFFSMMSVTNWQWNAIVSIPTTATGSVFWYALIGLINANVAFWATMAISMPDFTRYAKSQFSQTAGQLPLPLLMGGIGALAIITTGASLVKFGAPIWDPVLLAALVVSSAPLAYLTIILLLLGVIVVNIFADTIGPGYDFSNIYPKRITWFMGVIIVVIIAAVLQAWSYYASAQTYVENWLLTYGAILGGVEGIIAFDYAVIRRFKFEIYDLFYHKGRFRYLKGINPAAIIAFLVSMVIVFPPSTYLPASWVASLPVSTAYSSAFPTYSVLFPGQDWVFQNAWISAILISGLLYIILMAVWVIPKYQPELHGSLLKGYIADDTATTFGVTRASGSSGSAKLDKKDDA
;
A
#
# COMPACT_ATOMS: atom_id res chain seq x y z
N MET A 1 8.33 4.05 -38.80
CA MET A 1 7.39 3.14 -39.48
C MET A 1 6.18 3.08 -38.57
N PRO A 2 4.95 3.38 -39.03
CA PRO A 2 3.77 3.23 -38.20
C PRO A 2 3.57 1.74 -37.96
N ALA A 3 3.48 1.34 -36.69
CA ALA A 3 3.10 0.00 -36.31
C ALA A 3 1.73 -0.29 -36.97
N ALA A 4 1.68 -1.32 -37.77
CA ALA A 4 0.44 -1.80 -38.38
C ALA A 4 -0.50 -2.16 -37.24
N GLY A 5 -1.50 -1.31 -36.99
CA GLY A 5 -2.65 -1.69 -36.18
C GLY A 5 -3.27 -2.90 -36.86
N TYR A 6 -3.47 -3.98 -36.12
CA TYR A 6 -4.23 -5.11 -36.64
C TYR A 6 -5.64 -4.62 -36.99
N PRO A 7 -6.02 -4.55 -38.27
CA PRO A 7 -7.41 -4.34 -38.61
C PRO A 7 -8.11 -5.65 -38.28
N LEU A 8 -8.88 -5.65 -37.21
CA LEU A 8 -9.83 -6.72 -37.02
C LEU A 8 -10.87 -6.62 -38.10
N SER A 9 -11.25 -7.76 -38.68
CA SER A 9 -12.42 -7.83 -39.56
C SER A 9 -13.66 -7.39 -38.76
N SER A 10 -14.65 -6.79 -39.40
CA SER A 10 -15.91 -6.39 -38.76
C SER A 10 -16.58 -7.54 -37.99
N ASN A 11 -16.31 -8.79 -38.36
CA ASN A 11 -16.82 -10.00 -37.73
C ASN A 11 -16.06 -10.33 -36.41
N GLU A 12 -14.78 -10.04 -36.30
CA GLU A 12 -14.00 -10.30 -35.07
C GLU A 12 -14.35 -9.33 -33.94
N THR A 13 -14.78 -8.10 -34.26
CA THR A 13 -15.22 -7.11 -33.27
C THR A 13 -16.58 -7.49 -32.67
N ASP A 14 -17.45 -8.02 -33.49
CA ASP A 14 -18.80 -8.46 -33.06
C ASP A 14 -18.72 -9.72 -32.19
N ASP A 15 -17.84 -10.66 -32.51
CA ASP A 15 -17.63 -11.88 -31.72
C ASP A 15 -16.97 -11.59 -30.35
N ARG A 16 -16.15 -10.54 -30.22
CA ARG A 16 -15.56 -10.15 -28.92
C ARG A 16 -16.56 -9.55 -27.96
N VAL A 17 -17.47 -8.74 -28.43
CA VAL A 17 -18.57 -8.19 -27.61
C VAL A 17 -19.50 -9.30 -27.15
N LYS A 18 -19.71 -10.34 -27.96
CA LYS A 18 -20.55 -11.51 -27.64
C LYS A 18 -19.91 -12.44 -26.58
N SER A 19 -18.59 -12.37 -26.37
CA SER A 19 -17.89 -13.25 -25.42
C SER A 19 -17.81 -12.69 -23.99
N VAL A 20 -18.27 -11.45 -23.75
CA VAL A 20 -18.30 -10.85 -22.41
C VAL A 20 -19.58 -11.27 -21.70
N ARG A 21 -19.42 -12.03 -20.62
CA ARG A 21 -20.53 -12.51 -19.80
C ARG A 21 -20.45 -11.92 -18.39
N PHE A 22 -21.55 -11.31 -17.93
CA PHE A 22 -21.64 -10.82 -16.55
C PHE A 22 -22.27 -11.89 -15.66
N GLU A 23 -21.50 -12.42 -14.72
CA GLU A 23 -21.96 -13.35 -13.70
C GLU A 23 -22.58 -12.57 -12.53
N LYS A 24 -23.89 -12.34 -12.61
CA LYS A 24 -24.63 -11.46 -11.68
C LYS A 24 -24.47 -11.86 -10.22
N ASP A 25 -24.57 -13.15 -9.92
CA ASP A 25 -24.51 -13.67 -8.54
C ASP A 25 -23.13 -13.54 -7.91
N LYS A 26 -22.10 -13.47 -8.74
CA LYS A 26 -20.70 -13.36 -8.32
C LYS A 26 -20.14 -11.96 -8.46
N GLY A 27 -20.78 -11.10 -9.30
CA GLY A 27 -20.44 -9.71 -9.50
C GLY A 27 -19.15 -9.47 -10.32
N TYR A 28 -18.80 -10.40 -11.22
CA TYR A 28 -17.66 -10.25 -12.12
C TYR A 28 -18.05 -10.39 -13.60
N LEU A 29 -17.15 -9.90 -14.47
CA LEU A 29 -17.23 -10.14 -15.91
C LEU A 29 -16.33 -11.32 -16.28
N GLU A 30 -16.83 -12.20 -17.13
CA GLU A 30 -16.04 -13.20 -17.83
C GLU A 30 -15.56 -12.56 -19.14
N LEU A 31 -14.27 -12.22 -19.19
CA LEU A 31 -13.69 -11.51 -20.32
C LEU A 31 -13.08 -12.48 -21.34
N ASP A 32 -13.22 -12.15 -22.62
CA ASP A 32 -12.47 -12.83 -23.68
C ASP A 32 -10.97 -12.59 -23.48
N LYS A 33 -10.17 -13.61 -23.78
CA LYS A 33 -8.70 -13.56 -23.67
C LYS A 33 -8.03 -12.77 -24.79
N THR A 34 -8.77 -12.32 -25.80
CA THR A 34 -8.26 -11.63 -26.97
C THR A 34 -8.12 -10.14 -26.72
N PHE A 35 -6.95 -9.72 -26.23
CA PHE A 35 -6.60 -8.31 -26.05
C PHE A 35 -5.61 -7.86 -27.13
N PRO A 36 -5.56 -6.55 -27.49
CA PRO A 36 -4.56 -6.01 -28.38
C PRO A 36 -3.14 -6.28 -27.87
N ASP A 37 -2.26 -6.87 -28.69
CA ASP A 37 -0.86 -7.10 -28.35
C ASP A 37 -0.03 -5.82 -28.58
N GLU A 38 -0.27 -4.81 -27.77
CA GLU A 38 0.38 -3.52 -27.86
C GLU A 38 1.64 -3.47 -26.99
N LYS A 39 2.77 -3.09 -27.61
CA LYS A 39 4.12 -3.12 -27.05
C LYS A 39 4.27 -2.49 -25.66
N TYR A 40 3.55 -1.39 -25.38
CA TYR A 40 3.63 -0.65 -24.13
C TYR A 40 2.44 -0.88 -23.19
N LEU A 41 1.49 -1.71 -23.59
CA LEU A 41 0.25 -1.87 -22.85
C LEU A 41 -0.03 -3.32 -22.44
N TRP A 42 0.62 -4.29 -23.10
CA TRP A 42 0.28 -5.70 -22.93
C TRP A 42 1.49 -6.58 -22.61
N ASN A 43 1.30 -7.47 -21.67
CA ASN A 43 2.05 -8.72 -21.49
C ASN A 43 1.12 -9.79 -20.85
N PRO A 44 1.54 -11.08 -20.84
CA PRO A 44 0.73 -12.15 -20.25
C PRO A 44 0.39 -11.98 -18.77
N ASP A 45 1.22 -11.24 -18.00
CA ASP A 45 1.02 -11.02 -16.56
C ASP A 45 -0.16 -10.08 -16.29
N PHE A 46 -0.54 -9.25 -17.27
CA PHE A 46 -1.69 -8.34 -17.23
C PHE A 46 -2.98 -8.97 -17.75
N ALA A 47 -2.91 -10.18 -18.28
CA ALA A 47 -4.07 -10.89 -18.78
C ALA A 47 -5.13 -11.10 -17.68
N PRO A 48 -6.42 -11.08 -18.03
CA PRO A 48 -7.48 -11.45 -17.11
C PRO A 48 -7.26 -12.82 -16.50
N THR A 49 -7.53 -12.94 -15.22
CA THR A 49 -7.40 -14.21 -14.50
C THR A 49 -8.49 -15.18 -14.96
N PRO A 50 -8.16 -16.36 -15.50
CA PRO A 50 -9.16 -17.36 -15.89
C PRO A 50 -10.08 -17.75 -14.74
N VAL A 51 -11.34 -18.02 -15.02
CA VAL A 51 -12.38 -18.35 -14.02
C VAL A 51 -11.95 -19.52 -13.12
N GLU A 52 -11.29 -20.52 -13.69
CA GLU A 52 -10.82 -21.70 -12.95
C GLU A 52 -9.74 -21.36 -11.90
N LYS A 53 -9.09 -20.21 -12.04
CA LYS A 53 -8.06 -19.70 -11.11
C LYS A 53 -8.62 -18.75 -10.06
N ARG A 54 -9.88 -18.33 -10.16
CA ARG A 54 -10.56 -17.46 -9.19
C ARG A 54 -11.05 -18.31 -8.00
N ARG A 55 -10.13 -18.65 -7.11
CA ARG A 55 -10.38 -19.60 -6.03
C ARG A 55 -10.39 -18.99 -4.64
N TRP A 56 -10.09 -17.69 -4.51
CA TRP A 56 -9.96 -17.04 -3.22
C TRP A 56 -11.34 -16.64 -2.65
N GLY A 57 -11.73 -17.33 -1.59
CA GLY A 57 -12.92 -17.02 -0.82
C GLY A 57 -12.64 -16.03 0.31
N SER A 58 -13.66 -15.66 1.08
CA SER A 58 -13.54 -14.72 2.21
C SER A 58 -12.49 -15.16 3.24
N TRP A 59 -12.39 -16.46 3.50
CA TRP A 59 -11.39 -16.99 4.44
C TRP A 59 -9.95 -16.81 3.95
N THR A 60 -9.70 -16.89 2.65
CA THR A 60 -8.38 -16.61 2.07
C THR A 60 -8.02 -15.15 2.23
N PHE A 61 -8.94 -14.23 1.93
CA PHE A 61 -8.71 -12.80 2.14
C PHE A 61 -8.51 -12.46 3.62
N PHE A 62 -9.32 -13.01 4.51
CA PHE A 62 -9.12 -12.87 5.95
C PHE A 62 -7.71 -13.32 6.37
N GLY A 63 -7.26 -14.49 5.91
CA GLY A 63 -5.94 -15.01 6.23
C GLY A 63 -4.80 -14.13 5.69
N ILE A 64 -4.94 -13.56 4.48
CA ILE A 64 -3.98 -12.60 3.92
C ILE A 64 -3.88 -11.36 4.81
N TRP A 65 -5.00 -10.76 5.18
CA TRP A 65 -5.03 -9.56 6.03
C TRP A 65 -4.52 -9.85 7.44
N PHE A 66 -4.89 -10.99 8.01
CA PHE A 66 -4.40 -11.40 9.32
C PHE A 66 -2.88 -11.62 9.29
N GLY A 67 -2.37 -12.25 8.20
CA GLY A 67 -0.93 -12.46 8.02
C GLY A 67 -0.14 -11.15 7.89
N MET A 68 -0.67 -10.20 7.12
CA MET A 68 -0.04 -8.88 6.95
C MET A 68 -0.20 -7.97 8.18
N ALA A 69 -1.19 -8.20 9.03
CA ALA A 69 -1.35 -7.46 10.28
C ALA A 69 -0.38 -7.93 11.38
N ILE A 70 0.03 -9.21 11.32
CA ILE A 70 0.93 -9.83 12.32
C ILE A 70 2.36 -9.77 11.81
N GLU A 71 2.94 -8.59 11.88
CA GLU A 71 4.32 -8.34 11.50
C GLU A 71 5.02 -7.35 12.44
N VAL A 72 6.34 -7.26 12.33
CA VAL A 72 7.18 -6.44 13.19
C VAL A 72 6.89 -4.95 13.00
N GLU A 73 6.72 -4.49 11.78
CA GLU A 73 6.47 -3.09 11.43
C GLU A 73 5.11 -2.60 11.89
N SER A 74 4.07 -3.46 11.81
CA SER A 74 2.74 -3.17 12.37
C SER A 74 2.81 -2.98 13.87
N TRP A 75 3.47 -3.92 14.56
CA TRP A 75 3.68 -3.83 16.01
C TRP A 75 4.42 -2.54 16.37
N ALA A 76 5.51 -2.24 15.66
CA ALA A 76 6.31 -1.05 15.87
C ALA A 76 5.47 0.23 15.71
N LEU A 77 4.71 0.36 14.61
CA LEU A 77 3.82 1.49 14.39
C LEU A 77 2.83 1.68 15.55
N MET A 78 2.13 0.61 15.92
CA MET A 78 1.09 0.69 16.96
C MET A 78 1.69 1.09 18.32
N SER A 79 2.92 0.67 18.60
CA SER A 79 3.65 0.97 19.82
C SER A 79 4.10 2.42 19.95
N THR A 80 4.14 3.20 18.87
CA THR A 80 4.65 4.58 18.88
C THR A 80 3.78 5.57 19.65
N GLY A 81 2.51 5.23 19.94
CA GLY A 81 1.59 6.13 20.64
C GLY A 81 2.12 6.68 21.97
N PHE A 82 2.83 5.88 22.77
CA PHE A 82 3.44 6.34 24.02
C PHE A 82 4.59 7.34 23.77
N TYR A 83 5.32 7.20 22.66
CA TYR A 83 6.35 8.15 22.27
C TYR A 83 5.78 9.53 21.99
N PHE A 84 4.58 9.58 21.37
CA PHE A 84 3.86 10.83 21.08
C PHE A 84 3.01 11.33 22.26
N GLY A 85 3.11 10.72 23.42
CA GLY A 85 2.43 11.13 24.64
C GLY A 85 0.97 10.72 24.74
N LEU A 86 0.52 9.76 23.94
CA LEU A 86 -0.80 9.15 24.05
C LEU A 86 -0.76 7.98 25.03
N ASN A 87 -1.86 7.76 25.75
CA ASN A 87 -2.00 6.55 26.57
C ASN A 87 -2.47 5.36 25.72
N TRP A 88 -2.55 4.19 26.36
CA TRP A 88 -2.96 2.96 25.68
C TRP A 88 -4.30 3.07 24.95
N PHE A 89 -5.32 3.73 25.55
CA PHE A 89 -6.65 3.84 24.96
C PHE A 89 -6.63 4.65 23.67
N TRP A 90 -6.06 5.85 23.68
CA TRP A 90 -5.98 6.71 22.50
C TRP A 90 -5.08 6.11 21.41
N SER A 91 -4.03 5.38 21.79
CA SER A 91 -3.17 4.66 20.85
C SER A 91 -3.95 3.54 20.13
N VAL A 92 -4.73 2.72 20.85
CA VAL A 92 -5.61 1.69 20.24
C VAL A 92 -6.67 2.34 19.37
N MET A 93 -7.30 3.44 19.84
CA MET A 93 -8.31 4.15 19.05
C MET A 93 -7.75 4.70 17.74
N ALA A 94 -6.52 5.23 17.75
CA ALA A 94 -5.86 5.69 16.53
C ALA A 94 -5.67 4.54 15.51
N VAL A 95 -5.27 3.36 15.97
CA VAL A 95 -5.14 2.16 15.14
C VAL A 95 -6.50 1.78 14.52
N VAL A 96 -7.54 1.64 15.34
CA VAL A 96 -8.86 1.23 14.85
C VAL A 96 -9.44 2.25 13.86
N ILE A 97 -9.37 3.53 14.19
CA ILE A 97 -9.90 4.61 13.33
C ILE A 97 -9.13 4.68 12.02
N GLY A 98 -7.79 4.63 12.04
CA GLY A 98 -6.98 4.64 10.83
C GLY A 98 -7.31 3.48 9.90
N ASN A 99 -7.46 2.28 10.45
CA ASN A 99 -7.81 1.10 9.67
C ASN A 99 -9.27 1.10 9.17
N LEU A 100 -10.22 1.72 9.88
CA LEU A 100 -11.57 1.96 9.36
C LEU A 100 -11.57 2.92 8.16
N ILE A 101 -10.74 3.97 8.22
CA ILE A 101 -10.64 4.96 7.14
C ILE A 101 -10.06 4.33 5.87
N VAL A 102 -8.92 3.63 5.97
CA VAL A 102 -8.25 3.05 4.80
C VAL A 102 -9.02 1.87 4.19
N LEU A 103 -9.83 1.17 4.96
CA LEU A 103 -10.68 0.08 4.47
C LEU A 103 -11.65 0.54 3.36
N ILE A 104 -12.10 1.81 3.41
CA ILE A 104 -13.04 2.36 2.41
C ILE A 104 -12.44 2.31 1.00
N PRO A 105 -11.31 2.98 0.69
CA PRO A 105 -10.70 2.91 -0.63
C PRO A 105 -10.22 1.50 -0.97
N MET A 106 -9.75 0.71 0.00
CA MET A 106 -9.39 -0.69 -0.25
C MET A 106 -10.55 -1.50 -0.83
N ILE A 107 -11.76 -1.37 -0.28
CA ILE A 107 -12.97 -2.05 -0.81
C ILE A 107 -13.35 -1.50 -2.19
N ILE A 108 -13.26 -0.17 -2.40
CA ILE A 108 -13.53 0.47 -3.70
C ILE A 108 -12.60 -0.09 -4.78
N GLN A 109 -11.31 -0.16 -4.51
CA GLN A 109 -10.32 -0.68 -5.46
C GLN A 109 -10.45 -2.20 -5.68
N SER A 110 -10.70 -2.93 -4.61
CA SER A 110 -10.95 -4.37 -4.65
C SER A 110 -12.08 -4.75 -5.60
N HIS A 111 -13.12 -3.90 -5.66
CA HIS A 111 -14.23 -4.11 -6.57
C HIS A 111 -13.77 -4.18 -8.03
N GLY A 112 -12.83 -3.32 -8.45
CA GLY A 112 -12.29 -3.31 -9.81
C GLY A 112 -11.54 -4.61 -10.15
N GLY A 113 -10.67 -5.07 -9.26
CA GLY A 113 -9.93 -6.32 -9.44
C GLY A 113 -10.83 -7.53 -9.52
N ALA A 114 -11.81 -7.65 -8.62
CA ALA A 114 -12.76 -8.76 -8.59
C ALA A 114 -13.78 -8.71 -9.74
N ARG A 115 -14.03 -7.52 -10.34
CA ARG A 115 -14.94 -7.37 -11.46
C ARG A 115 -14.30 -7.71 -12.80
N TYR A 116 -13.06 -7.26 -13.02
CA TYR A 116 -12.37 -7.31 -14.32
C TYR A 116 -11.21 -8.31 -14.37
N ASP A 117 -10.79 -8.85 -13.23
CA ASP A 117 -9.77 -9.91 -13.14
C ASP A 117 -8.38 -9.54 -13.63
N VAL A 118 -8.10 -8.25 -13.72
CA VAL A 118 -6.82 -7.69 -14.12
C VAL A 118 -6.16 -6.98 -12.94
N PRO A 119 -4.81 -6.88 -12.91
CA PRO A 119 -4.11 -6.16 -11.85
C PRO A 119 -4.35 -4.65 -11.93
N GLU A 120 -3.92 -3.91 -10.89
CA GLU A 120 -4.19 -2.47 -10.77
C GLU A 120 -3.56 -1.65 -11.89
N THR A 121 -2.34 -1.96 -12.32
CA THR A 121 -1.62 -1.13 -13.28
C THR A 121 -2.36 -0.91 -14.60
N PRO A 122 -3.02 -1.90 -15.23
CA PRO A 122 -3.93 -1.64 -16.35
C PRO A 122 -5.16 -0.80 -15.97
N LEU A 123 -5.79 -1.07 -14.82
CA LEU A 123 -6.99 -0.32 -14.40
C LEU A 123 -6.69 1.16 -14.22
N THR A 124 -5.53 1.50 -13.68
CA THR A 124 -5.09 2.88 -13.46
C THR A 124 -4.96 3.70 -14.75
N ARG A 125 -4.82 3.06 -15.92
CA ARG A 125 -4.81 3.75 -17.22
C ARG A 125 -6.07 4.55 -17.50
N SER A 126 -7.22 4.12 -16.98
CA SER A 126 -8.48 4.86 -17.15
C SER A 126 -8.41 6.26 -16.52
N ARG A 127 -7.65 6.42 -15.43
CA ARG A 127 -7.56 7.65 -14.64
C ARG A 127 -6.40 8.53 -15.08
N TRP A 128 -5.23 7.94 -15.28
CA TRP A 128 -3.99 8.66 -15.57
C TRP A 128 -3.66 8.75 -17.06
N GLY A 129 -4.34 7.95 -17.90
CA GLY A 129 -4.00 7.76 -19.30
C GLY A 129 -3.05 6.58 -19.51
N ILE A 130 -2.96 6.11 -20.75
CA ILE A 130 -2.21 4.89 -21.11
C ILE A 130 -0.70 4.97 -20.85
N TYR A 131 -0.12 6.17 -20.80
CA TYR A 131 1.27 6.41 -20.43
C TYR A 131 1.39 7.20 -19.13
N GLY A 132 0.40 8.05 -18.79
CA GLY A 132 0.39 8.79 -17.55
C GLY A 132 0.36 7.90 -16.31
N ASN A 133 -0.12 6.67 -16.43
CA ASN A 133 -0.13 5.70 -15.36
C ASN A 133 1.27 5.20 -14.93
N TRP A 134 2.34 5.54 -15.67
CA TRP A 134 3.70 5.33 -15.18
C TRP A 134 4.00 6.13 -13.92
N VAL A 135 3.39 7.30 -13.75
CA VAL A 135 3.58 8.13 -12.56
C VAL A 135 3.15 7.40 -11.29
N PRO A 136 1.89 6.97 -11.12
CA PRO A 136 1.49 6.20 -9.94
C PRO A 136 2.23 4.87 -9.81
N SER A 137 2.52 4.16 -10.90
CA SER A 137 3.29 2.91 -10.85
C SER A 137 4.70 3.12 -10.32
N ILE A 138 5.45 4.13 -10.81
CA ILE A 138 6.79 4.41 -10.31
C ILE A 138 6.76 4.82 -8.84
N ILE A 139 5.84 5.73 -8.46
CA ILE A 139 5.70 6.18 -7.06
C ILE A 139 5.45 4.99 -6.15
N ARG A 140 4.44 4.19 -6.46
CA ARG A 140 4.08 3.03 -5.66
C ARG A 140 5.19 1.97 -5.64
N GLY A 141 5.82 1.71 -6.78
CA GLY A 141 6.93 0.77 -6.90
C GLY A 141 8.15 1.19 -6.08
N VAL A 142 8.50 2.49 -6.05
CA VAL A 142 9.60 3.03 -5.23
C VAL A 142 9.28 2.94 -3.74
N ILE A 143 8.06 3.27 -3.33
CA ILE A 143 7.66 3.17 -1.92
C ILE A 143 7.64 1.70 -1.47
N GLY A 144 7.11 0.79 -2.29
CA GLY A 144 7.18 -0.64 -2.02
C GLY A 144 8.61 -1.18 -1.95
N ALA A 145 9.53 -0.65 -2.77
CA ALA A 145 10.96 -0.97 -2.66
C ALA A 145 11.56 -0.49 -1.33
N GLY A 146 11.10 0.66 -0.81
CA GLY A 146 11.49 1.13 0.52
C GLY A 146 11.09 0.14 1.62
N TRP A 147 9.83 -0.33 1.62
CA TRP A 147 9.35 -1.36 2.52
C TRP A 147 10.11 -2.68 2.37
N TRP A 148 10.36 -3.11 1.13
CA TRP A 148 11.19 -4.28 0.85
C TRP A 148 12.57 -4.19 1.52
N GLY A 149 13.15 -3.00 1.55
CA GLY A 149 14.42 -2.72 2.23
C GLY A 149 14.31 -2.78 3.75
N ILE A 150 13.26 -2.21 4.35
CA ILE A 150 12.99 -2.25 5.79
C ILE A 150 12.85 -3.70 6.26
N ASP A 151 12.04 -4.51 5.59
CA ASP A 151 11.89 -5.93 5.91
C ASP A 151 13.20 -6.69 5.85
N THR A 152 14.04 -6.40 4.85
CA THR A 152 15.35 -7.05 4.72
C THR A 152 16.26 -6.68 5.90
N TRP A 153 16.18 -5.44 6.35
CA TRP A 153 16.88 -4.96 7.55
C TRP A 153 16.44 -5.72 8.78
N ILE A 154 15.13 -5.82 9.02
CA ILE A 154 14.55 -6.51 10.19
C ILE A 154 14.89 -8.02 10.18
N ILE A 155 14.92 -8.66 9.01
CA ILE A 155 15.37 -10.05 8.90
C ILE A 155 16.83 -10.19 9.36
N ALA A 156 17.72 -9.28 8.96
CA ALA A 156 19.12 -9.28 9.39
C ALA A 156 19.26 -8.98 10.89
N GLU A 157 18.40 -8.10 11.41
CA GLU A 157 18.30 -7.78 12.83
C GLU A 157 17.88 -9.00 13.66
N CYS A 158 16.87 -9.75 13.24
CA CYS A 158 16.44 -10.98 13.90
C CYS A 158 17.62 -11.98 14.06
N VAL A 159 18.41 -12.20 13.01
CA VAL A 159 19.56 -13.10 13.03
C VAL A 159 20.66 -12.54 13.94
N GLY A 160 20.92 -11.24 13.88
CA GLY A 160 21.88 -10.58 14.77
C GLY A 160 21.48 -10.66 16.24
N ALA A 161 20.18 -10.48 16.55
CA ALA A 161 19.66 -10.61 17.91
C ALA A 161 19.85 -12.04 18.46
N ILE A 162 19.54 -13.08 17.66
CA ILE A 162 19.80 -14.48 18.03
C ILE A 162 21.29 -14.70 18.35
N TYR A 163 22.18 -14.16 17.53
CA TYR A 163 23.62 -14.26 17.77
C TYR A 163 24.03 -13.58 19.08
N LEU A 164 23.54 -12.36 19.37
CA LEU A 164 23.87 -11.63 20.60
C LEU A 164 23.35 -12.36 21.85
N ILE A 165 22.19 -12.99 21.78
CA ILE A 165 21.68 -13.83 22.86
C ILE A 165 22.59 -15.06 23.05
N SER A 166 23.00 -15.73 21.96
CA SER A 166 23.84 -16.93 22.01
C SER A 166 25.26 -16.67 22.52
N SER A 167 25.77 -15.46 22.26
CA SER A 167 27.09 -15.00 22.72
C SER A 167 27.06 -14.29 24.07
N ASN A 168 25.95 -14.29 24.78
CA ASN A 168 25.72 -13.64 26.08
C ASN A 168 26.01 -12.13 26.09
N GLN A 169 25.72 -11.43 24.99
CA GLN A 169 25.95 -9.99 24.83
C GLN A 169 24.67 -9.15 24.97
N ILE A 170 23.66 -9.64 25.70
CA ILE A 170 22.34 -8.99 25.87
C ILE A 170 22.47 -7.63 26.58
N ALA A 171 23.47 -7.44 27.47
CA ALA A 171 23.68 -6.17 28.15
C ALA A 171 23.90 -4.99 27.17
N THR A 172 24.52 -5.23 26.02
CA THR A 172 24.73 -4.24 24.96
C THR A 172 23.40 -3.78 24.36
N LEU A 173 22.45 -4.69 24.17
CA LEU A 173 21.09 -4.37 23.68
C LEU A 173 20.28 -3.55 24.68
N SER A 174 20.44 -3.85 25.99
CA SER A 174 19.70 -3.12 27.03
C SER A 174 20.11 -1.64 27.12
N SER A 175 21.39 -1.33 27.03
CA SER A 175 21.86 0.06 27.02
C SER A 175 21.42 0.82 25.78
N ALA A 176 21.35 0.15 24.68
CA ALA A 176 20.94 0.70 23.41
C ALA A 176 19.42 0.96 23.31
N ALA A 177 18.60 0.09 23.89
CA ALA A 177 17.16 0.25 23.95
C ALA A 177 16.73 1.52 24.68
N THR A 178 17.48 1.90 25.72
CA THR A 178 17.21 3.09 26.54
C THR A 178 17.86 4.36 26.01
N SER A 179 18.90 4.25 25.17
CA SER A 179 19.64 5.39 24.60
C SER A 179 19.08 5.91 23.27
N GLY A 180 18.07 5.25 22.67
CA GLY A 180 17.54 5.60 21.37
C GLY A 180 18.47 5.28 20.18
N ALA A 181 19.55 4.50 20.40
CA ALA A 181 20.50 4.12 19.35
C ALA A 181 20.00 2.98 18.42
N TYR A 182 18.79 2.54 18.65
CA TYR A 182 18.08 1.58 17.80
C TYR A 182 17.74 2.23 16.43
N PRO A 183 17.80 1.57 15.28
CA PRO A 183 18.03 0.12 15.05
C PRO A 183 19.49 -0.23 14.73
N TRP A 184 20.37 0.75 14.66
CA TRP A 184 21.78 0.58 14.24
C TRP A 184 22.63 -0.25 15.20
N VAL A 185 22.11 -0.52 16.38
CA VAL A 185 22.85 -1.20 17.44
C VAL A 185 23.33 -2.57 17.01
N ILE A 186 22.43 -3.42 16.52
CA ILE A 186 22.78 -4.78 16.12
C ILE A 186 23.74 -4.75 14.94
N ALA A 187 23.46 -3.91 13.95
CA ALA A 187 24.35 -3.70 12.81
C ALA A 187 25.73 -3.19 13.21
N GLY A 188 25.82 -2.33 14.25
CA GLY A 188 27.09 -1.81 14.77
C GLY A 188 27.86 -2.82 15.59
N VAL A 189 27.19 -3.69 16.35
CA VAL A 189 27.84 -4.68 17.23
C VAL A 189 28.33 -5.91 16.46
N VAL A 190 27.56 -6.37 15.48
CA VAL A 190 27.89 -7.57 14.67
C VAL A 190 27.82 -7.29 13.15
N PRO A 191 28.58 -6.29 12.66
CA PRO A 191 28.40 -5.77 11.31
C PRO A 191 28.60 -6.84 10.23
N THR A 192 29.58 -7.70 10.37
CA THR A 192 29.86 -8.76 9.38
C THR A 192 28.70 -9.73 9.27
N LEU A 193 28.17 -10.22 10.39
CA LEU A 193 27.02 -11.14 10.41
C LEU A 193 25.78 -10.45 9.87
N PHE A 194 25.53 -9.20 10.30
CA PHE A 194 24.37 -8.42 9.89
C PHE A 194 24.33 -8.23 8.37
N TRP A 195 25.37 -7.67 7.79
CA TRP A 195 25.42 -7.43 6.34
C TRP A 195 25.50 -8.71 5.51
N ALA A 196 26.20 -9.75 6.01
CA ALA A 196 26.18 -11.07 5.36
C ALA A 196 24.75 -11.63 5.31
N THR A 197 24.00 -11.56 6.41
CA THR A 197 22.60 -11.98 6.46
C THR A 197 21.72 -11.14 5.55
N PHE A 198 21.88 -9.82 5.55
CA PHE A 198 21.16 -8.90 4.69
C PHE A 198 21.29 -9.30 3.21
N PHE A 199 22.51 -9.46 2.68
CA PHE A 199 22.71 -9.84 1.28
C PHE A 199 22.34 -11.29 0.98
N PHE A 200 22.56 -12.20 1.92
CA PHE A 200 22.19 -13.60 1.76
C PHE A 200 20.68 -13.79 1.65
N THR A 201 19.89 -13.09 2.47
CA THR A 201 18.43 -13.16 2.41
C THR A 201 17.87 -12.53 1.13
N ILE A 202 18.52 -11.51 0.57
CA ILE A 202 18.21 -10.98 -0.76
C ILE A 202 18.37 -12.10 -1.81
N ALA A 203 19.55 -12.75 -1.83
CA ALA A 203 19.84 -13.80 -2.80
C ALA A 203 18.85 -14.97 -2.72
N ILE A 204 18.57 -15.47 -1.51
CA ILE A 204 17.61 -16.57 -1.30
C ILE A 204 16.21 -16.18 -1.79
N ARG A 205 15.71 -14.99 -1.42
CA ARG A 205 14.38 -14.55 -1.85
C ARG A 205 14.29 -14.41 -3.37
N LEU A 206 15.30 -13.86 -4.02
CA LEU A 206 15.35 -13.80 -5.50
C LEU A 206 15.33 -15.19 -6.13
N ILE A 207 16.05 -16.17 -5.55
CA ILE A 207 16.01 -17.56 -6.02
C ILE A 207 14.60 -18.16 -5.85
N ILE A 208 13.98 -17.99 -4.69
CA ILE A 208 12.62 -18.48 -4.44
C ILE A 208 11.63 -17.85 -5.42
N LEU A 209 11.68 -16.54 -5.62
CA LEU A 209 10.79 -15.81 -6.52
C LEU A 209 11.01 -16.17 -8.00
N TYR A 210 12.24 -16.49 -8.39
CA TYR A 210 12.54 -16.97 -9.74
C TYR A 210 11.87 -18.32 -10.05
N TYR A 211 11.89 -19.25 -9.08
CA TYR A 211 11.28 -20.56 -9.22
C TYR A 211 9.80 -20.61 -8.84
N SER A 212 9.25 -19.54 -8.29
CA SER A 212 7.84 -19.40 -7.91
C SER A 212 7.11 -18.40 -8.82
N PRO A 213 6.99 -18.68 -10.12
CA PRO A 213 6.39 -17.72 -11.05
C PRO A 213 4.90 -17.52 -10.74
N PRO A 214 4.34 -16.34 -11.09
CA PRO A 214 2.92 -15.99 -10.89
C PRO A 214 1.94 -17.03 -11.43
N LYS A 215 2.37 -17.82 -12.41
CA LYS A 215 1.56 -18.86 -13.05
C LYS A 215 1.28 -20.10 -12.18
N GLY A 216 2.06 -20.33 -11.11
CA GLY A 216 1.90 -21.49 -10.22
C GLY A 216 1.72 -21.16 -8.73
N GLY A 217 2.07 -19.95 -8.31
CA GLY A 217 2.19 -19.58 -6.91
C GLY A 217 0.88 -19.31 -6.15
N GLN A 218 -0.27 -19.25 -6.82
CA GLN A 218 -1.55 -18.93 -6.17
C GLN A 218 -1.93 -19.89 -5.05
N ARG A 219 -1.68 -21.19 -5.24
CA ARG A 219 -1.96 -22.21 -4.22
C ARG A 219 -0.97 -22.10 -3.05
N THR A 220 0.27 -21.83 -3.33
CA THR A 220 1.31 -21.59 -2.32
C THR A 220 0.97 -20.35 -1.50
N LEU A 221 0.62 -19.23 -2.15
CA LEU A 221 0.17 -18.02 -1.49
C LEU A 221 -1.07 -18.26 -0.62
N GLN A 222 -2.02 -19.07 -1.09
CA GLN A 222 -3.20 -19.44 -0.31
C GLN A 222 -2.84 -20.28 0.92
N ILE A 223 -1.91 -21.22 0.83
CA ILE A 223 -1.44 -22.02 1.97
C ILE A 223 -0.72 -21.13 2.98
N ILE A 224 0.15 -20.25 2.51
CA ILE A 224 0.88 -19.30 3.34
C ILE A 224 -0.10 -18.40 4.10
N SER A 225 -1.12 -17.85 3.42
CA SER A 225 -2.15 -17.00 4.06
C SER A 225 -2.94 -17.71 5.16
N TRP A 226 -2.98 -19.04 5.17
CA TRP A 226 -3.69 -19.81 6.19
C TRP A 226 -2.81 -20.26 7.35
N THR A 227 -1.50 -20.32 7.16
CA THR A 227 -0.59 -20.90 8.17
C THR A 227 0.21 -19.82 8.91
N VAL A 228 0.74 -18.85 8.21
CA VAL A 228 1.67 -17.86 8.80
C VAL A 228 1.03 -16.93 9.83
N PRO A 229 -0.23 -16.49 9.69
CA PRO A 229 -0.87 -15.67 10.73
C PRO A 229 -0.81 -16.30 12.12
N PHE A 230 -1.05 -17.62 12.20
CA PHE A 230 -1.02 -18.31 13.49
C PHE A 230 0.40 -18.43 14.05
N ILE A 231 1.39 -18.58 13.17
CA ILE A 231 2.81 -18.64 13.53
C ILE A 231 3.27 -17.29 14.11
N GLY A 232 3.00 -16.20 13.41
CA GLY A 232 3.34 -14.85 13.86
C GLY A 232 2.61 -14.46 15.15
N PHE A 233 1.32 -14.81 15.24
CA PHE A 233 0.52 -14.55 16.45
C PHE A 233 1.07 -15.29 17.69
N LEU A 234 1.59 -16.50 17.50
CA LEU A 234 2.27 -17.20 18.58
C LEU A 234 3.52 -16.44 19.05
N GLY A 235 4.33 -15.90 18.14
CA GLY A 235 5.49 -15.08 18.48
C GLY A 235 5.12 -13.84 19.29
N PHE A 236 4.11 -13.10 18.86
CA PHE A 236 3.59 -11.95 19.62
C PHE A 236 2.97 -12.34 20.96
N GLY A 237 2.30 -13.48 21.03
CA GLY A 237 1.78 -14.03 22.27
C GLY A 237 2.89 -14.34 23.28
N ILE A 238 3.96 -15.02 22.86
CA ILE A 238 5.11 -15.33 23.73
C ILE A 238 5.73 -14.01 24.24
N LEU A 239 5.90 -13.03 23.35
CA LEU A 239 6.45 -11.72 23.71
C LEU A 239 5.58 -11.01 24.76
N PHE A 240 4.26 -10.94 24.53
CA PHE A 240 3.31 -10.34 25.46
C PHE A 240 3.36 -11.01 26.84
N PHE A 241 3.24 -12.34 26.89
CA PHE A 241 3.26 -13.08 28.16
C PHE A 241 4.59 -12.94 28.88
N SER A 242 5.72 -12.94 28.14
CA SER A 242 7.05 -12.72 28.72
C SER A 242 7.17 -11.33 29.34
N MET A 243 6.73 -10.28 28.63
CA MET A 243 6.77 -8.90 29.13
C MET A 243 5.87 -8.73 30.36
N MET A 244 4.67 -9.29 30.34
CA MET A 244 3.76 -9.25 31.48
C MET A 244 4.34 -10.01 32.68
N SER A 245 5.04 -11.11 32.45
CA SER A 245 5.71 -11.87 33.52
C SER A 245 6.80 -11.06 34.20
N VAL A 246 7.69 -10.38 33.43
CA VAL A 246 8.78 -9.58 34.02
C VAL A 246 8.31 -8.31 34.69
N THR A 247 7.08 -7.86 34.45
CA THR A 247 6.38 -6.78 35.20
C THR A 247 5.51 -7.28 36.33
N ASN A 248 5.53 -8.60 36.65
CA ASN A 248 4.67 -9.22 37.63
C ASN A 248 3.18 -8.90 37.44
N TRP A 249 2.73 -8.85 36.18
CA TRP A 249 1.34 -8.58 35.78
C TRP A 249 0.76 -7.29 36.35
N GLN A 250 1.55 -6.23 36.44
CA GLN A 250 1.14 -4.94 37.00
C GLN A 250 0.19 -4.18 36.05
N TRP A 251 -0.98 -4.74 35.79
CA TRP A 251 -2.01 -4.13 34.94
C TRP A 251 -2.30 -2.69 35.30
N ASN A 252 -2.56 -2.42 36.59
CA ASN A 252 -2.90 -1.09 37.03
C ASN A 252 -1.82 -0.06 36.70
N ALA A 253 -0.54 -0.42 36.83
CA ALA A 253 0.56 0.47 36.48
C ALA A 253 0.57 0.78 34.97
N ILE A 254 0.26 -0.22 34.11
CA ILE A 254 0.26 -0.06 32.66
C ILE A 254 -0.95 0.76 32.19
N VAL A 255 -2.16 0.41 32.63
CA VAL A 255 -3.39 1.07 32.18
C VAL A 255 -3.57 2.47 32.75
N SER A 256 -2.92 2.78 33.87
CA SER A 256 -2.91 4.11 34.49
C SER A 256 -1.84 5.06 33.95
N ILE A 257 -1.02 4.65 32.98
CA ILE A 257 -0.09 5.56 32.31
C ILE A 257 -0.88 6.71 31.70
N PRO A 258 -0.66 7.96 32.15
CA PRO A 258 -1.48 9.07 31.69
C PRO A 258 -1.14 9.49 30.26
N THR A 259 -2.08 10.12 29.59
CA THR A 259 -1.79 10.91 28.39
C THR A 259 -1.00 12.15 28.81
N THR A 260 0.20 12.31 28.28
CA THR A 260 1.06 13.47 28.56
C THR A 260 0.86 14.60 27.54
N ALA A 261 0.44 14.25 26.32
CA ALA A 261 0.05 15.21 25.30
C ALA A 261 -1.28 15.89 25.68
N THR A 262 -1.32 17.23 25.71
CA THR A 262 -2.51 18.01 26.07
C THR A 262 -2.82 19.11 25.06
N GLY A 263 -4.06 19.59 25.02
CA GLY A 263 -4.46 20.69 24.11
C GLY A 263 -4.22 20.36 22.63
N SER A 264 -3.56 21.27 21.91
CA SER A 264 -3.22 21.07 20.49
C SER A 264 -2.25 19.93 20.25
N VAL A 265 -1.33 19.69 21.19
CA VAL A 265 -0.35 18.57 21.12
C VAL A 265 -1.06 17.23 21.07
N PHE A 266 -2.10 17.05 21.89
CA PHE A 266 -2.91 15.82 21.88
C PHE A 266 -3.54 15.54 20.52
N TRP A 267 -4.20 16.56 19.94
CA TRP A 267 -4.84 16.39 18.63
C TRP A 267 -3.84 16.18 17.51
N TYR A 268 -2.71 16.87 17.58
CA TYR A 268 -1.64 16.71 16.61
C TYR A 268 -1.08 15.28 16.63
N ALA A 269 -0.82 14.74 17.84
CA ALA A 269 -0.37 13.36 18.03
C ALA A 269 -1.41 12.34 17.56
N LEU A 270 -2.66 12.50 17.97
CA LEU A 270 -3.75 11.58 17.64
C LEU A 270 -4.00 11.52 16.12
N ILE A 271 -4.10 12.69 15.48
CA ILE A 271 -4.33 12.79 14.02
C ILE A 271 -3.14 12.20 13.25
N GLY A 272 -1.91 12.52 13.66
CA GLY A 272 -0.71 11.97 13.04
C GLY A 272 -0.68 10.44 13.13
N LEU A 273 -0.97 9.88 14.30
CA LEU A 273 -0.99 8.43 14.48
C LEU A 273 -2.14 7.75 13.71
N ILE A 274 -3.32 8.37 13.62
CA ILE A 274 -4.41 7.89 12.74
C ILE A 274 -3.92 7.85 11.29
N ASN A 275 -3.33 8.96 10.79
CA ASN A 275 -2.84 9.01 9.41
C ASN A 275 -1.66 8.07 9.16
N ALA A 276 -0.78 7.85 10.13
CA ALA A 276 0.28 6.86 10.01
C ALA A 276 -0.29 5.44 9.83
N ASN A 277 -1.35 5.09 10.57
CA ASN A 277 -2.05 3.81 10.40
C ASN A 277 -2.77 3.70 9.06
N VAL A 278 -3.31 4.80 8.53
CA VAL A 278 -3.86 4.84 7.16
C VAL A 278 -2.74 4.67 6.14
N ALA A 279 -1.65 5.44 6.27
CA ALA A 279 -0.51 5.44 5.37
C ALA A 279 0.16 4.06 5.31
N PHE A 280 0.25 3.35 6.41
CA PHE A 280 0.78 1.98 6.47
C PHE A 280 0.15 1.06 5.43
N TRP A 281 -1.16 1.17 5.21
CA TRP A 281 -1.90 0.40 4.22
C TRP A 281 -2.02 1.08 2.84
N ALA A 282 -1.52 2.30 2.67
CA ALA A 282 -1.73 3.07 1.44
C ALA A 282 -1.17 2.41 0.18
N THR A 283 -0.02 1.71 0.27
CA THR A 283 0.54 0.91 -0.82
C THR A 283 -0.40 -0.23 -1.22
N MET A 284 -1.02 -0.88 -0.22
CA MET A 284 -1.97 -1.97 -0.43
C MET A 284 -3.30 -1.46 -0.95
N ALA A 285 -3.78 -0.30 -0.47
CA ALA A 285 -5.03 0.30 -0.93
C ALA A 285 -5.03 0.49 -2.45
N ILE A 286 -3.93 1.00 -3.01
CA ILE A 286 -3.76 1.13 -4.47
C ILE A 286 -3.69 -0.23 -5.16
N SER A 287 -3.03 -1.23 -4.56
CA SER A 287 -2.73 -2.52 -5.20
C SER A 287 -3.78 -3.60 -4.99
N MET A 288 -4.91 -3.27 -4.41
CA MET A 288 -5.96 -4.24 -4.12
C MET A 288 -6.35 -5.13 -5.32
N PRO A 289 -6.45 -4.62 -6.56
CA PRO A 289 -6.75 -5.44 -7.72
C PRO A 289 -5.74 -6.55 -8.00
N ASP A 290 -4.47 -6.39 -7.61
CA ASP A 290 -3.43 -7.42 -7.79
C ASP A 290 -3.78 -8.72 -7.06
N PHE A 291 -4.53 -8.60 -5.96
CA PHE A 291 -5.01 -9.71 -5.13
C PHE A 291 -6.44 -10.10 -5.48
N THR A 292 -7.33 -9.13 -5.60
CA THR A 292 -8.77 -9.40 -5.77
C THR A 292 -9.15 -9.90 -7.14
N ARG A 293 -8.23 -9.83 -8.13
CA ARG A 293 -8.37 -10.54 -9.41
C ARG A 293 -8.51 -12.08 -9.26
N TYR A 294 -8.19 -12.64 -8.10
CA TYR A 294 -8.34 -14.05 -7.78
C TYR A 294 -9.59 -14.37 -6.96
N ALA A 295 -10.41 -13.36 -6.67
CA ALA A 295 -11.62 -13.53 -5.86
C ALA A 295 -12.69 -14.38 -6.55
N LYS A 296 -13.35 -15.23 -5.78
CA LYS A 296 -14.53 -16.00 -6.25
C LYS A 296 -15.73 -15.11 -6.53
N SER A 297 -15.85 -13.99 -5.81
CA SER A 297 -16.97 -13.06 -5.92
C SER A 297 -16.65 -11.72 -5.23
N GLN A 298 -17.47 -10.70 -5.46
CA GLN A 298 -17.41 -9.43 -4.74
C GLN A 298 -17.62 -9.62 -3.22
N PHE A 299 -18.54 -10.50 -2.84
CA PHE A 299 -18.75 -10.83 -1.43
C PHE A 299 -17.49 -11.41 -0.79
N SER A 300 -16.77 -12.29 -1.50
CA SER A 300 -15.57 -12.93 -0.96
C SER A 300 -14.47 -11.92 -0.60
N GLN A 301 -14.21 -10.93 -1.47
CA GLN A 301 -13.20 -9.93 -1.20
C GLN A 301 -13.65 -8.95 -0.10
N THR A 302 -14.90 -8.51 -0.11
CA THR A 302 -15.42 -7.55 0.87
C THR A 302 -15.48 -8.18 2.27
N ALA A 303 -16.13 -9.35 2.41
CA ALA A 303 -16.28 -10.03 3.70
C ALA A 303 -14.94 -10.43 4.33
N GLY A 304 -13.93 -10.76 3.49
CA GLY A 304 -12.60 -11.10 3.99
C GLY A 304 -11.80 -9.91 4.50
N GLN A 305 -12.10 -8.69 4.03
CA GLN A 305 -11.41 -7.46 4.44
C GLN A 305 -12.05 -6.75 5.64
N LEU A 306 -13.38 -6.85 5.79
CA LEU A 306 -14.12 -6.18 6.87
C LEU A 306 -13.54 -6.36 8.28
N PRO A 307 -12.96 -7.51 8.66
CA PRO A 307 -12.33 -7.69 9.97
C PRO A 307 -11.05 -6.89 10.20
N LEU A 308 -10.42 -6.29 9.15
CA LEU A 308 -9.12 -5.62 9.26
C LEU A 308 -9.01 -4.62 10.43
N PRO A 309 -9.97 -3.70 10.67
CA PRO A 309 -9.86 -2.76 11.79
C PRO A 309 -9.85 -3.44 13.16
N LEU A 310 -10.58 -4.53 13.31
CA LEU A 310 -10.61 -5.31 14.55
C LEU A 310 -9.34 -6.15 14.72
N LEU A 311 -8.81 -6.71 13.64
CA LEU A 311 -7.55 -7.43 13.65
C LEU A 311 -6.41 -6.51 14.07
N MET A 312 -6.28 -5.36 13.39
CA MET A 312 -5.27 -4.35 13.71
C MET A 312 -5.46 -3.79 15.12
N GLY A 313 -6.70 -3.52 15.54
CA GLY A 313 -7.01 -3.07 16.91
C GLY A 313 -6.61 -4.09 17.97
N GLY A 314 -6.87 -5.39 17.72
CA GLY A 314 -6.50 -6.47 18.64
C GLY A 314 -4.99 -6.67 18.76
N ILE A 315 -4.29 -6.72 17.64
CA ILE A 315 -2.81 -6.80 17.61
C ILE A 315 -2.21 -5.51 18.20
N GLY A 316 -2.78 -4.37 17.86
CA GLY A 316 -2.38 -3.08 18.40
C GLY A 316 -2.53 -3.02 19.92
N ALA A 317 -3.60 -3.57 20.47
CA ALA A 317 -3.76 -3.66 21.92
C ALA A 317 -2.66 -4.51 22.57
N LEU A 318 -2.30 -5.66 21.96
CA LEU A 318 -1.16 -6.46 22.44
C LEU A 318 0.15 -5.66 22.39
N ALA A 319 0.44 -5.01 21.27
CA ALA A 319 1.66 -4.22 21.07
C ALA A 319 1.73 -3.04 22.07
N ILE A 320 0.66 -2.29 22.17
CA ILE A 320 0.57 -1.09 23.01
C ILE A 320 0.67 -1.46 24.51
N ILE A 321 -0.02 -2.49 24.96
CA ILE A 321 0.08 -2.95 26.36
C ILE A 321 1.48 -3.46 26.67
N THR A 322 2.09 -4.22 25.76
CA THR A 322 3.46 -4.71 25.90
C THR A 322 4.48 -3.57 25.98
N THR A 323 4.30 -2.55 25.15
CA THR A 323 5.16 -1.33 25.15
C THR A 323 4.92 -0.49 26.42
N GLY A 324 3.68 -0.37 26.90
CA GLY A 324 3.37 0.23 28.18
C GLY A 324 4.02 -0.51 29.35
N ALA A 325 4.03 -1.85 29.30
CA ALA A 325 4.73 -2.67 30.27
C ALA A 325 6.25 -2.46 30.21
N SER A 326 6.85 -2.26 29.02
CA SER A 326 8.27 -1.92 28.89
C SER A 326 8.60 -0.55 29.51
N LEU A 327 7.69 0.43 29.34
CA LEU A 327 7.82 1.74 29.99
C LEU A 327 7.82 1.61 31.52
N VAL A 328 6.94 0.80 32.09
CA VAL A 328 6.90 0.52 33.54
C VAL A 328 8.19 -0.18 34.01
N LYS A 329 8.71 -1.13 33.22
CA LYS A 329 9.87 -1.95 33.60
C LYS A 329 11.22 -1.23 33.41
N PHE A 330 11.38 -0.58 32.25
CA PHE A 330 12.68 -0.04 31.82
C PHE A 330 12.74 1.50 31.85
N GLY A 331 11.61 2.18 32.12
CA GLY A 331 11.53 3.64 32.10
C GLY A 331 11.47 4.26 30.70
N ALA A 332 11.41 3.42 29.64
CA ALA A 332 11.32 3.84 28.25
C ALA A 332 10.38 2.93 27.46
N PRO A 333 9.59 3.48 26.50
CA PRO A 333 8.71 2.69 25.64
C PRO A 333 9.55 2.00 24.55
N ILE A 334 9.79 0.68 24.71
CA ILE A 334 10.50 -0.11 23.71
C ILE A 334 9.48 -0.58 22.68
N TRP A 335 9.46 0.09 21.54
CA TRP A 335 8.46 -0.10 20.49
C TRP A 335 8.81 -1.21 19.50
N ASP A 336 10.09 -1.62 19.43
CA ASP A 336 10.52 -2.69 18.54
C ASP A 336 10.38 -4.07 19.20
N PRO A 337 9.67 -5.03 18.55
CA PRO A 337 9.41 -6.33 19.15
C PRO A 337 10.60 -7.29 19.12
N VAL A 338 11.55 -7.15 18.17
CA VAL A 338 12.74 -8.01 18.08
C VAL A 338 13.68 -7.70 19.23
N LEU A 339 13.94 -6.42 19.46
CA LEU A 339 14.74 -5.94 20.58
C LEU A 339 14.09 -6.34 21.90
N LEU A 340 12.78 -6.12 22.04
CA LEU A 340 12.05 -6.46 23.24
C LEU A 340 12.09 -7.97 23.52
N ALA A 341 11.92 -8.82 22.50
CA ALA A 341 12.03 -10.27 22.66
C ALA A 341 13.41 -10.70 23.18
N ALA A 342 14.49 -10.09 22.69
CA ALA A 342 15.84 -10.36 23.16
C ALA A 342 16.06 -9.96 24.63
N LEU A 343 15.33 -8.94 25.13
CA LEU A 343 15.50 -8.42 26.49
C LEU A 343 14.63 -9.13 27.54
N VAL A 344 13.43 -9.58 27.19
CA VAL A 344 12.45 -10.01 28.20
C VAL A 344 12.14 -11.49 28.19
N VAL A 345 12.46 -12.23 27.13
CA VAL A 345 12.16 -13.66 27.07
C VAL A 345 13.16 -14.44 27.94
N SER A 346 12.66 -15.14 28.94
CA SER A 346 13.43 -15.64 30.07
C SER A 346 14.43 -16.76 29.76
N SER A 347 14.26 -17.47 28.63
CA SER A 347 15.19 -18.53 28.23
C SER A 347 15.64 -18.35 26.78
N ALA A 348 16.91 -18.62 26.51
CA ALA A 348 17.47 -18.49 25.17
C ALA A 348 16.71 -19.31 24.09
N PRO A 349 16.34 -20.59 24.32
CA PRO A 349 15.56 -21.33 23.33
C PRO A 349 14.19 -20.69 23.00
N LEU A 350 13.51 -20.15 24.00
CA LEU A 350 12.23 -19.48 23.81
C LEU A 350 12.41 -18.12 23.11
N ALA A 351 13.47 -17.37 23.42
CA ALA A 351 13.82 -16.15 22.71
C ALA A 351 14.12 -16.42 21.23
N TYR A 352 14.91 -17.46 20.93
CA TYR A 352 15.17 -17.87 19.55
C TYR A 352 13.88 -18.22 18.81
N LEU A 353 13.02 -19.04 19.43
CA LEU A 353 11.72 -19.39 18.86
C LEU A 353 10.90 -18.13 18.57
N THR A 354 10.78 -17.21 19.54
CA THR A 354 10.03 -15.96 19.38
C THR A 354 10.56 -15.15 18.20
N ILE A 355 11.87 -14.91 18.13
CA ILE A 355 12.47 -14.13 17.06
C ILE A 355 12.34 -14.82 15.71
N ILE A 356 12.44 -16.15 15.63
CA ILE A 356 12.22 -16.90 14.40
C ILE A 356 10.74 -16.79 13.94
N LEU A 357 9.78 -16.80 14.86
CA LEU A 357 8.37 -16.64 14.52
C LEU A 357 8.09 -15.23 13.98
N LEU A 358 8.71 -14.19 14.56
CA LEU A 358 8.65 -12.82 14.05
C LEU A 358 9.28 -12.71 12.66
N LEU A 359 10.47 -13.26 12.47
CA LEU A 359 11.18 -13.29 11.19
C LEU A 359 10.34 -13.94 10.07
N LEU A 360 9.65 -15.04 10.36
CA LEU A 360 8.77 -15.70 9.39
C LEU A 360 7.60 -14.78 9.00
N GLY A 361 7.05 -14.01 9.94
CA GLY A 361 6.03 -12.99 9.65
C GLY A 361 6.54 -11.97 8.63
N VAL A 362 7.69 -11.36 8.88
CA VAL A 362 8.32 -10.37 7.99
C VAL A 362 8.57 -10.92 6.58
N ILE A 363 9.09 -12.15 6.45
CA ILE A 363 9.31 -12.77 5.14
C ILE A 363 8.01 -12.86 4.33
N VAL A 364 6.90 -13.20 4.99
CA VAL A 364 5.62 -13.37 4.31
C VAL A 364 5.06 -12.04 3.84
N VAL A 365 5.10 -11.02 4.68
CA VAL A 365 4.64 -9.67 4.30
C VAL A 365 5.47 -9.14 3.15
N ASN A 366 6.79 -9.27 3.21
CA ASN A 366 7.67 -8.89 2.13
C ASN A 366 7.28 -9.51 0.77
N ILE A 367 6.90 -10.79 0.76
CA ILE A 367 6.45 -11.46 -0.47
C ILE A 367 5.10 -10.90 -0.95
N PHE A 368 4.13 -10.74 -0.05
CA PHE A 368 2.79 -10.32 -0.43
C PHE A 368 2.70 -8.82 -0.74
N ALA A 369 3.11 -7.97 0.18
CA ALA A 369 2.93 -6.53 0.08
C ALA A 369 4.00 -5.86 -0.80
N ASP A 370 5.27 -6.22 -0.60
CA ASP A 370 6.41 -5.43 -1.06
C ASP A 370 7.10 -6.01 -2.29
N THR A 371 6.66 -7.19 -2.74
CA THR A 371 7.20 -7.83 -3.95
C THR A 371 6.18 -7.91 -5.08
N ILE A 372 4.96 -8.41 -4.81
CA ILE A 372 3.99 -8.73 -5.87
C ILE A 372 3.58 -7.48 -6.63
N GLY A 373 3.06 -6.49 -5.94
CA GLY A 373 2.59 -5.27 -6.57
C GLY A 373 3.71 -4.43 -7.19
N PRO A 374 4.83 -4.10 -6.47
CA PRO A 374 5.95 -3.36 -7.05
C PRO A 374 6.54 -4.03 -8.30
N GLY A 375 6.56 -5.36 -8.35
CA GLY A 375 6.95 -6.12 -9.54
C GLY A 375 6.06 -5.80 -10.76
N TYR A 376 4.74 -5.71 -10.56
CA TYR A 376 3.80 -5.29 -11.61
C TYR A 376 3.98 -3.81 -11.98
N ASP A 377 4.23 -2.94 -11.01
CA ASP A 377 4.42 -1.51 -11.24
C ASP A 377 5.58 -1.23 -12.21
N PHE A 378 6.75 -1.83 -11.96
CA PHE A 378 7.89 -1.67 -12.85
C PHE A 378 7.72 -2.40 -14.18
N SER A 379 7.05 -3.56 -14.20
CA SER A 379 6.69 -4.26 -15.45
C SER A 379 5.80 -3.39 -16.34
N ASN A 380 4.92 -2.57 -15.75
CA ASN A 380 3.99 -1.70 -16.49
C ASN A 380 4.69 -0.58 -17.30
N ILE A 381 5.93 -0.21 -16.99
CA ILE A 381 6.68 0.82 -17.73
C ILE A 381 6.99 0.36 -19.15
N TYR A 382 7.35 -0.90 -19.32
CA TYR A 382 7.59 -1.49 -20.64
C TYR A 382 7.25 -2.98 -20.67
N PRO A 383 5.95 -3.34 -20.72
CA PRO A 383 5.46 -4.70 -20.50
C PRO A 383 6.09 -5.78 -21.37
N LYS A 384 6.42 -5.45 -22.64
CA LYS A 384 7.06 -6.43 -23.55
C LYS A 384 8.50 -6.79 -23.20
N ARG A 385 9.21 -5.96 -22.43
CA ARG A 385 10.62 -6.22 -22.07
C ARG A 385 10.81 -6.47 -20.60
N ILE A 386 10.09 -5.76 -19.76
CA ILE A 386 10.18 -5.91 -18.30
C ILE A 386 9.12 -6.91 -17.87
N THR A 387 9.55 -8.15 -17.64
CA THR A 387 8.69 -9.17 -17.03
C THR A 387 8.45 -8.82 -15.55
N TRP A 388 7.46 -9.45 -14.93
CA TRP A 388 7.23 -9.29 -13.48
C TRP A 388 8.50 -9.55 -12.65
N PHE A 389 9.25 -10.61 -12.95
CA PHE A 389 10.50 -10.93 -12.22
C PHE A 389 11.59 -9.87 -12.43
N MET A 390 11.72 -9.32 -13.63
CA MET A 390 12.63 -8.18 -13.88
C MET A 390 12.18 -6.95 -13.09
N GLY A 391 10.87 -6.73 -12.96
CA GLY A 391 10.29 -5.72 -12.07
C GLY A 391 10.74 -5.91 -10.62
N VAL A 392 10.71 -7.15 -10.12
CA VAL A 392 11.21 -7.49 -8.77
C VAL A 392 12.70 -7.19 -8.62
N ILE A 393 13.53 -7.48 -9.62
CA ILE A 393 14.97 -7.12 -9.59
C ILE A 393 15.13 -5.59 -9.47
N ILE A 394 14.33 -4.82 -10.19
CA ILE A 394 14.35 -3.35 -10.09
C ILE A 394 13.97 -2.90 -8.67
N VAL A 395 12.95 -3.52 -8.05
CA VAL A 395 12.58 -3.27 -6.65
C VAL A 395 13.78 -3.45 -5.71
N VAL A 396 14.48 -4.57 -5.83
CA VAL A 396 15.65 -4.87 -4.99
C VAL A 396 16.78 -3.85 -5.15
N ILE A 397 17.05 -3.44 -6.39
CA ILE A 397 18.08 -2.41 -6.66
C ILE A 397 17.67 -1.08 -6.04
N ILE A 398 16.41 -0.66 -6.23
CA ILE A 398 15.89 0.60 -5.65
C ILE A 398 15.91 0.52 -4.13
N ALA A 399 15.53 -0.59 -3.52
CA ALA A 399 15.59 -0.81 -2.07
C ALA A 399 17.00 -0.57 -1.52
N ALA A 400 18.01 -1.13 -2.18
CA ALA A 400 19.42 -0.97 -1.77
C ALA A 400 19.91 0.48 -1.89
N VAL A 401 19.44 1.23 -2.89
CA VAL A 401 19.83 2.64 -3.11
C VAL A 401 19.07 3.57 -2.18
N LEU A 402 17.76 3.34 -1.98
CA LEU A 402 16.88 4.20 -1.18
C LEU A 402 17.20 4.15 0.31
N GLN A 403 17.65 2.99 0.81
CA GLN A 403 18.00 2.76 2.22
C GLN A 403 16.90 3.20 3.21
N ALA A 404 15.65 2.93 2.88
CA ALA A 404 14.50 3.36 3.69
C ALA A 404 14.50 2.82 5.13
N TRP A 405 15.25 1.75 5.42
CA TRP A 405 15.47 1.27 6.79
C TRP A 405 16.07 2.32 7.72
N SER A 406 16.74 3.37 7.18
CA SER A 406 17.23 4.47 8.00
C SER A 406 16.11 5.26 8.69
N TYR A 407 14.90 5.28 8.11
CA TYR A 407 13.72 5.89 8.74
C TYR A 407 13.15 5.04 9.89
N TYR A 408 13.43 3.75 9.91
CA TYR A 408 13.07 2.87 11.02
C TYR A 408 13.93 3.07 12.26
N ALA A 409 14.79 4.11 12.28
CA ALA A 409 15.73 4.43 13.34
C ALA A 409 15.08 4.93 14.64
N SER A 410 13.92 5.57 14.56
CA SER A 410 13.18 6.06 15.73
C SER A 410 11.70 6.12 15.43
N ALA A 411 10.86 6.13 16.48
CA ALA A 411 9.43 6.30 16.34
C ALA A 411 9.08 7.58 15.55
N GLN A 412 9.81 8.68 15.79
CA GLN A 412 9.62 9.94 15.08
C GLN A 412 9.92 9.80 13.58
N THR A 413 11.11 9.31 13.21
CA THR A 413 11.49 9.18 11.80
C THR A 413 10.61 8.17 11.06
N TYR A 414 10.18 7.11 11.74
CA TYR A 414 9.29 6.12 11.17
C TYR A 414 7.90 6.70 10.88
N VAL A 415 7.29 7.40 11.84
CA VAL A 415 5.96 7.98 11.65
C VAL A 415 6.01 9.23 10.77
N GLU A 416 6.80 10.24 11.15
CA GLU A 416 6.76 11.56 10.52
C GLU A 416 7.48 11.59 9.16
N ASN A 417 8.68 11.01 9.07
CA ASN A 417 9.48 11.10 7.86
C ASN A 417 9.17 10.00 6.84
N TRP A 418 8.77 8.80 7.29
CA TRP A 418 8.43 7.71 6.38
C TRP A 418 6.94 7.65 6.13
N LEU A 419 6.13 7.28 7.13
CA LEU A 419 4.71 7.00 6.94
C LEU A 419 3.91 8.22 6.45
N LEU A 420 4.01 9.36 7.11
CA LEU A 420 3.24 10.54 6.71
C LEU A 420 3.71 11.10 5.36
N THR A 421 5.01 11.07 5.09
CA THR A 421 5.57 11.58 3.83
C THR A 421 5.07 10.80 2.62
N TYR A 422 5.29 9.48 2.60
CA TYR A 422 4.78 8.71 1.48
C TYR A 422 3.25 8.57 1.50
N GLY A 423 2.64 8.61 2.68
CA GLY A 423 1.19 8.64 2.85
C GLY A 423 0.55 9.82 2.11
N ALA A 424 1.14 11.02 2.21
CA ALA A 424 0.70 12.18 1.43
C ALA A 424 0.78 11.91 -0.08
N ILE A 425 1.90 11.34 -0.55
CA ILE A 425 2.11 11.05 -1.98
C ILE A 425 1.09 10.02 -2.48
N LEU A 426 0.94 8.91 -1.78
CA LEU A 426 -0.01 7.86 -2.15
C LEU A 426 -1.46 8.30 -1.98
N GLY A 427 -1.78 9.13 -0.98
CA GLY A 427 -3.10 9.74 -0.83
C GLY A 427 -3.48 10.59 -2.04
N GLY A 428 -2.52 11.35 -2.59
CA GLY A 428 -2.71 12.10 -3.83
C GLY A 428 -2.99 11.22 -5.05
N VAL A 429 -2.33 10.08 -5.14
CA VAL A 429 -2.60 9.06 -6.18
C VAL A 429 -3.94 8.39 -5.95
N GLU A 430 -4.21 7.92 -4.74
CA GLU A 430 -5.43 7.20 -4.36
C GLU A 430 -6.69 8.05 -4.54
N GLY A 431 -6.63 9.35 -4.24
CA GLY A 431 -7.75 10.26 -4.45
C GLY A 431 -8.20 10.27 -5.92
N ILE A 432 -7.26 10.37 -6.84
CA ILE A 432 -7.57 10.32 -8.27
C ILE A 432 -8.17 8.96 -8.65
N ILE A 433 -7.58 7.87 -8.16
CA ILE A 433 -8.00 6.52 -8.49
C ILE A 433 -9.40 6.23 -7.94
N ALA A 434 -9.63 6.46 -6.66
CA ALA A 434 -10.89 6.13 -5.99
C ALA A 434 -12.05 7.02 -6.48
N PHE A 435 -11.82 8.32 -6.62
CA PHE A 435 -12.85 9.26 -7.07
C PHE A 435 -13.20 9.10 -8.55
N ASP A 436 -12.24 8.80 -9.43
CA ASP A 436 -12.56 8.43 -10.81
C ASP A 436 -13.48 7.20 -10.84
N TYR A 437 -13.07 6.13 -10.13
CA TYR A 437 -13.77 4.87 -10.20
C TYR A 437 -15.16 4.92 -9.57
N ALA A 438 -15.27 5.49 -8.37
CA ALA A 438 -16.54 5.53 -7.65
C ALA A 438 -17.49 6.61 -8.19
N VAL A 439 -16.98 7.81 -8.46
CA VAL A 439 -17.82 8.99 -8.76
C VAL A 439 -18.02 9.17 -10.28
N ILE A 440 -16.93 9.20 -11.05
CA ILE A 440 -17.02 9.44 -12.50
C ILE A 440 -17.50 8.19 -13.22
N ARG A 441 -16.85 7.05 -12.97
CA ARG A 441 -17.09 5.80 -13.69
C ARG A 441 -18.19 4.93 -13.08
N ARG A 442 -18.60 5.21 -11.85
CA ARG A 442 -19.66 4.45 -11.14
C ARG A 442 -19.41 2.95 -11.18
N PHE A 443 -18.17 2.57 -10.84
CA PHE A 443 -17.69 1.19 -10.75
C PHE A 443 -17.65 0.42 -12.08
N LYS A 444 -17.55 1.12 -13.24
CA LYS A 444 -17.47 0.50 -14.56
C LYS A 444 -16.36 1.11 -15.42
N PHE A 445 -15.72 0.28 -16.24
CA PHE A 445 -14.72 0.68 -17.24
C PHE A 445 -15.04 0.07 -18.59
N GLU A 446 -14.57 0.71 -19.64
CA GLU A 446 -14.38 0.10 -20.96
C GLU A 446 -13.05 -0.67 -20.95
N ILE A 447 -13.09 -1.93 -20.49
CA ILE A 447 -11.90 -2.71 -20.13
C ILE A 447 -10.91 -2.91 -21.29
N TYR A 448 -11.40 -3.14 -22.50
CA TYR A 448 -10.55 -3.34 -23.67
C TYR A 448 -9.77 -2.09 -24.07
N ASP A 449 -10.33 -0.91 -23.86
CA ASP A 449 -9.69 0.37 -24.17
C ASP A 449 -8.48 0.68 -23.27
N LEU A 450 -8.35 0.00 -22.13
CA LEU A 450 -7.17 0.08 -21.28
C LEU A 450 -5.92 -0.52 -21.96
N PHE A 451 -6.11 -1.42 -22.92
CA PHE A 451 -5.04 -2.11 -23.65
C PHE A 451 -4.88 -1.64 -25.08
N TYR A 452 -5.60 -0.60 -25.48
CA TYR A 452 -5.59 -0.10 -26.84
C TYR A 452 -5.07 1.34 -26.93
N HIS A 453 -3.98 1.52 -27.69
CA HIS A 453 -3.26 2.80 -27.82
C HIS A 453 -4.15 3.94 -28.36
N LYS A 454 -5.13 3.63 -29.21
CA LYS A 454 -6.09 4.59 -29.76
C LYS A 454 -7.41 4.61 -29.01
N GLY A 455 -7.52 3.90 -27.88
CA GLY A 455 -8.71 3.82 -27.04
C GLY A 455 -9.07 5.14 -26.36
N ARG A 456 -10.18 5.13 -25.62
CA ARG A 456 -10.72 6.31 -24.91
C ARG A 456 -9.76 6.91 -23.89
N PHE A 457 -8.85 6.09 -23.32
CA PHE A 457 -7.95 6.51 -22.27
C PHE A 457 -6.62 7.08 -22.78
N ARG A 458 -6.54 7.40 -24.08
CA ARG A 458 -5.38 8.08 -24.65
C ARG A 458 -5.26 9.54 -24.19
N TYR A 459 -6.34 10.25 -23.95
CA TYR A 459 -6.36 11.66 -23.53
C TYR A 459 -5.37 12.54 -24.33
N LEU A 460 -4.59 13.40 -23.65
CA LEU A 460 -3.54 14.21 -24.27
C LEU A 460 -2.27 13.37 -24.48
N LYS A 461 -2.08 12.81 -25.68
CA LYS A 461 -0.89 12.02 -26.04
C LYS A 461 -0.57 10.87 -25.07
N GLY A 462 -1.56 10.28 -24.45
CA GLY A 462 -1.41 9.18 -23.52
C GLY A 462 -1.43 9.57 -22.04
N ILE A 463 -1.59 10.85 -21.73
CA ILE A 463 -1.59 11.39 -20.36
C ILE A 463 -2.93 12.07 -20.08
N ASN A 464 -3.52 11.84 -18.93
CA ASN A 464 -4.67 12.60 -18.45
C ASN A 464 -4.17 13.87 -17.73
N PRO A 465 -4.37 15.07 -18.30
CA PRO A 465 -3.87 16.29 -17.69
C PRO A 465 -4.56 16.63 -16.36
N ALA A 466 -5.83 16.23 -16.17
CA ALA A 466 -6.52 16.42 -14.89
C ALA A 466 -5.85 15.67 -13.75
N ALA A 467 -5.40 14.44 -14.00
CA ALA A 467 -4.72 13.63 -12.99
C ALA A 467 -3.39 14.26 -12.57
N ILE A 468 -2.57 14.67 -13.55
CA ILE A 468 -1.27 15.31 -13.26
C ILE A 468 -1.44 16.60 -12.47
N ILE A 469 -2.36 17.48 -12.90
CA ILE A 469 -2.59 18.77 -12.22
C ILE A 469 -3.15 18.54 -10.81
N ALA A 470 -4.15 17.68 -10.66
CA ALA A 470 -4.74 17.39 -9.35
C ALA A 470 -3.72 16.82 -8.38
N PHE A 471 -2.86 15.92 -8.85
CA PHE A 471 -1.77 15.36 -8.05
C PHE A 471 -0.77 16.44 -7.62
N LEU A 472 -0.23 17.21 -8.56
CA LEU A 472 0.79 18.23 -8.26
C LEU A 472 0.26 19.32 -7.33
N VAL A 473 -0.98 19.79 -7.54
CA VAL A 473 -1.62 20.78 -6.66
C VAL A 473 -1.81 20.20 -5.26
N SER A 474 -2.23 18.96 -5.15
CA SER A 474 -2.34 18.26 -3.87
C SER A 474 -0.98 18.21 -3.14
N MET A 475 0.11 17.89 -3.85
CA MET A 475 1.45 17.87 -3.25
C MET A 475 1.87 19.23 -2.70
N VAL A 476 1.65 20.31 -3.47
CA VAL A 476 1.99 21.68 -3.02
C VAL A 476 1.18 22.11 -1.79
N ILE A 477 -0.10 21.71 -1.71
CA ILE A 477 -0.95 22.09 -0.57
C ILE A 477 -0.60 21.26 0.67
N VAL A 478 -0.31 19.96 0.51
CA VAL A 478 -0.09 19.05 1.64
C VAL A 478 1.31 19.17 2.21
N PHE A 479 2.34 19.28 1.37
CA PHE A 479 3.72 19.31 1.85
C PHE A 479 4.18 20.71 2.26
N PRO A 480 4.60 20.93 3.52
CA PRO A 480 5.34 22.13 3.88
C PRO A 480 6.65 22.23 3.07
N PRO A 481 7.02 23.42 2.56
CA PRO A 481 8.24 23.61 1.76
C PRO A 481 9.53 23.10 2.43
N SER A 482 9.62 23.18 3.75
CA SER A 482 10.77 22.68 4.51
C SER A 482 10.99 21.17 4.41
N THR A 483 10.01 20.40 3.92
CA THR A 483 10.17 18.96 3.72
C THR A 483 10.87 18.59 2.42
N TYR A 484 10.97 19.52 1.45
CA TYR A 484 11.49 19.22 0.11
C TYR A 484 12.38 20.33 -0.50
N LEU A 485 12.42 21.54 0.12
CA LEU A 485 13.28 22.62 -0.35
C LEU A 485 14.44 22.86 0.63
N PRO A 486 15.60 23.34 0.14
CA PRO A 486 16.71 23.75 0.98
C PRO A 486 16.32 24.87 1.96
N ALA A 487 16.90 24.86 3.16
CA ALA A 487 16.60 25.85 4.20
C ALA A 487 16.77 27.30 3.74
N SER A 488 17.77 27.57 2.88
CA SER A 488 18.00 28.91 2.30
C SER A 488 16.84 29.41 1.45
N TRP A 489 16.07 28.51 0.84
CA TRP A 489 14.93 28.88 -0.02
C TRP A 489 13.65 29.13 0.79
N VAL A 490 13.55 28.49 1.95
CA VAL A 490 12.37 28.62 2.82
C VAL A 490 12.57 29.60 3.98
N ALA A 491 13.74 30.23 4.09
CA ALA A 491 14.09 31.13 5.20
C ALA A 491 13.14 32.34 5.37
N SER A 492 12.45 32.76 4.30
CA SER A 492 11.47 33.85 4.34
C SER A 492 10.04 33.39 4.64
N LEU A 493 9.80 32.08 4.71
CA LEU A 493 8.46 31.54 4.98
C LEU A 493 8.15 31.55 6.48
N PRO A 494 6.88 31.64 6.85
CA PRO A 494 6.46 31.47 8.24
C PRO A 494 6.90 30.11 8.78
N VAL A 495 7.21 30.08 10.07
CA VAL A 495 7.54 28.83 10.77
C VAL A 495 6.31 28.39 11.56
N SER A 496 5.93 27.12 11.45
CA SER A 496 4.85 26.54 12.25
C SER A 496 5.28 26.39 13.72
N THR A 497 4.31 26.30 14.61
CA THR A 497 4.56 26.12 16.03
C THR A 497 5.17 24.75 16.30
N ALA A 498 6.22 24.69 17.09
CA ALA A 498 6.71 23.42 17.65
C ALA A 498 5.73 22.93 18.72
N TYR A 499 5.07 21.79 18.46
CA TYR A 499 4.09 21.21 19.41
C TYR A 499 4.75 20.50 20.59
N SER A 500 5.83 19.78 20.32
CA SER A 500 6.68 19.16 21.34
C SER A 500 8.01 18.73 20.72
N SER A 501 8.93 18.23 21.54
CA SER A 501 10.20 17.65 21.04
C SER A 501 10.01 16.37 20.19
N ALA A 502 8.83 15.75 20.24
CA ALA A 502 8.49 14.60 19.43
C ALA A 502 8.04 14.95 18.01
N PHE A 503 7.79 16.23 17.71
CA PHE A 503 7.31 16.68 16.42
C PHE A 503 8.26 17.69 15.78
N PRO A 504 8.55 17.55 14.48
CA PRO A 504 9.37 18.52 13.76
C PRO A 504 8.65 19.88 13.62
N THR A 505 9.43 20.94 13.46
CA THR A 505 8.94 22.27 13.12
C THR A 505 9.07 22.49 11.62
N TYR A 506 8.01 22.97 10.97
CA TYR A 506 7.97 23.16 9.52
C TYR A 506 7.97 24.65 9.15
N SER A 507 8.60 25.00 8.01
CA SER A 507 8.32 26.25 7.31
C SER A 507 7.16 26.01 6.33
N VAL A 508 6.15 26.88 6.37
CA VAL A 508 4.84 26.68 5.74
C VAL A 508 4.50 27.79 4.76
N LEU A 509 3.72 27.48 3.72
CA LEU A 509 3.20 28.46 2.76
C LEU A 509 2.02 29.25 3.34
N PHE A 510 1.24 28.64 4.21
CA PHE A 510 0.05 29.24 4.83
C PHE A 510 -0.14 28.67 6.25
N PRO A 511 -0.77 29.45 7.14
CA PRO A 511 -1.04 28.97 8.50
C PRO A 511 -1.86 27.69 8.51
N GLY A 512 -1.42 26.68 9.27
CA GLY A 512 -2.09 25.38 9.40
C GLY A 512 -1.69 24.35 8.34
N GLN A 513 -0.74 24.62 7.44
CA GLN A 513 -0.23 23.64 6.47
C GLN A 513 0.42 22.44 7.17
N ASP A 514 1.04 22.65 8.31
CA ASP A 514 1.56 21.59 9.18
C ASP A 514 0.45 20.63 9.65
N TRP A 515 -0.74 21.15 9.98
CA TRP A 515 -1.92 20.33 10.29
C TRP A 515 -2.44 19.56 9.06
N VAL A 516 -2.40 20.18 7.89
CA VAL A 516 -2.72 19.50 6.63
C VAL A 516 -1.75 18.36 6.37
N PHE A 517 -0.46 18.56 6.66
CA PHE A 517 0.55 17.51 6.54
C PHE A 517 0.40 16.43 7.62
N GLN A 518 0.01 16.79 8.85
CA GLN A 518 -0.29 15.80 9.89
C GLN A 518 -1.47 14.89 9.53
N ASN A 519 -2.41 15.41 8.72
CA ASN A 519 -3.46 14.64 8.05
C ASN A 519 -3.06 14.13 6.67
N ALA A 520 -1.82 13.86 6.44
CA ALA A 520 -1.16 13.67 5.15
C ALA A 520 -2.01 12.95 4.09
N TRP A 521 -2.37 11.70 4.34
CA TRP A 521 -3.10 10.88 3.38
C TRP A 521 -4.55 11.36 3.18
N ILE A 522 -5.26 11.67 4.28
CA ILE A 522 -6.67 12.11 4.22
C ILE A 522 -6.78 13.46 3.48
N SER A 523 -5.88 14.39 3.77
CA SER A 523 -5.83 15.67 3.07
C SER A 523 -5.53 15.49 1.58
N ALA A 524 -4.54 14.66 1.26
CA ALA A 524 -4.12 14.43 -0.12
C ALA A 524 -5.21 13.75 -0.96
N ILE A 525 -5.89 12.72 -0.43
CA ILE A 525 -6.96 12.01 -1.14
C ILE A 525 -8.16 12.92 -1.45
N LEU A 526 -8.53 13.78 -0.50
CA LEU A 526 -9.64 14.70 -0.68
C LEU A 526 -9.28 15.81 -1.68
N ILE A 527 -8.12 16.45 -1.53
CA ILE A 527 -7.70 17.55 -2.41
C ILE A 527 -7.53 17.06 -3.85
N SER A 528 -6.78 15.98 -4.04
CA SER A 528 -6.54 15.44 -5.39
C SER A 528 -7.81 14.89 -6.03
N GLY A 529 -8.63 14.14 -5.27
CA GLY A 529 -9.85 13.54 -5.78
C GLY A 529 -10.91 14.57 -6.19
N LEU A 530 -11.16 15.57 -5.33
CA LEU A 530 -12.13 16.63 -5.63
C LEU A 530 -11.68 17.48 -6.81
N LEU A 531 -10.41 17.91 -6.82
CA LEU A 531 -9.86 18.69 -7.93
C LEU A 531 -9.88 17.89 -9.24
N TYR A 532 -9.57 16.60 -9.18
CA TYR A 532 -9.64 15.71 -10.33
C TYR A 532 -11.06 15.65 -10.91
N ILE A 533 -12.09 15.45 -10.08
CA ILE A 533 -13.50 15.44 -10.55
C ILE A 533 -13.84 16.75 -11.26
N ILE A 534 -13.48 17.91 -10.65
CA ILE A 534 -13.75 19.21 -11.24
C ILE A 534 -13.08 19.33 -12.61
N LEU A 535 -11.78 19.05 -12.70
CA LEU A 535 -11.03 19.13 -13.96
C LEU A 535 -11.52 18.16 -15.03
N MET A 536 -11.93 16.96 -14.64
CA MET A 536 -12.56 16.00 -15.55
C MET A 536 -13.87 16.52 -16.09
N ALA A 537 -14.74 17.04 -15.22
CA ALA A 537 -16.07 17.50 -15.59
C ALA A 537 -16.05 18.73 -16.52
N VAL A 538 -15.21 19.74 -16.20
CA VAL A 538 -15.22 21.02 -16.92
C VAL A 538 -14.26 21.07 -18.10
N TRP A 539 -13.27 20.20 -18.16
CA TRP A 539 -12.22 20.29 -19.17
C TRP A 539 -11.95 18.99 -19.92
N VAL A 540 -11.57 17.91 -19.20
CA VAL A 540 -11.01 16.74 -19.88
C VAL A 540 -12.08 15.93 -20.60
N ILE A 541 -13.22 15.68 -19.97
CA ILE A 541 -14.35 14.96 -20.61
C ILE A 541 -14.88 15.75 -21.80
N PRO A 542 -15.22 17.06 -21.70
CA PRO A 542 -15.68 17.84 -22.86
C PRO A 542 -14.72 17.82 -24.05
N LYS A 543 -13.42 17.80 -23.79
CA LYS A 543 -12.40 17.90 -24.83
C LYS A 543 -11.96 16.56 -25.43
N TYR A 544 -11.81 15.52 -24.61
CA TYR A 544 -11.21 14.25 -25.02
C TYR A 544 -12.21 13.08 -25.08
N GLN A 545 -13.36 13.22 -24.43
CA GLN A 545 -14.45 12.25 -24.40
C GLN A 545 -15.81 12.96 -24.59
N PRO A 546 -15.99 13.72 -25.69
CA PRO A 546 -17.17 14.59 -25.87
C PRO A 546 -18.48 13.79 -25.89
N GLU A 547 -18.45 12.52 -26.28
CA GLU A 547 -19.59 11.60 -26.22
C GLU A 547 -20.13 11.38 -24.80
N LEU A 548 -19.31 11.65 -23.79
CA LEU A 548 -19.67 11.54 -22.37
C LEU A 548 -20.06 12.90 -21.77
N HIS A 549 -19.89 13.97 -22.52
CA HIS A 549 -20.22 15.31 -22.04
C HIS A 549 -21.71 15.47 -21.76
N GLY A 550 -22.05 15.99 -20.59
CA GLY A 550 -23.43 16.10 -20.12
C GLY A 550 -23.99 14.87 -19.43
N SER A 551 -23.31 13.73 -19.52
CA SER A 551 -23.74 12.49 -18.86
C SER A 551 -23.33 12.44 -17.37
N LEU A 552 -22.28 13.16 -16.95
CA LEU A 552 -21.89 13.24 -15.54
C LEU A 552 -23.01 13.73 -14.64
N LEU A 553 -23.72 14.80 -15.07
CA LEU A 553 -24.88 15.35 -14.35
C LEU A 553 -26.16 14.50 -14.53
N LYS A 554 -26.28 13.80 -15.66
CA LYS A 554 -27.46 12.97 -15.99
C LYS A 554 -27.30 11.48 -15.65
N GLY A 555 -26.16 11.09 -15.06
CA GLY A 555 -25.89 9.72 -14.68
C GLY A 555 -25.13 8.93 -15.74
N TYR A 556 -23.95 9.44 -16.14
CA TYR A 556 -23.02 8.67 -16.98
C TYR A 556 -22.79 7.27 -16.38
N ILE A 557 -22.96 6.26 -17.22
CA ILE A 557 -22.63 4.87 -16.88
C ILE A 557 -21.70 4.38 -17.97
N ALA A 558 -20.46 4.04 -17.60
CA ALA A 558 -19.53 3.35 -18.48
C ALA A 558 -20.16 2.01 -18.92
N ASP A 559 -19.99 1.67 -20.18
CA ASP A 559 -20.35 0.36 -20.68
C ASP A 559 -19.13 -0.55 -20.59
N ASP A 560 -19.20 -1.58 -19.76
CA ASP A 560 -18.11 -2.54 -19.56
C ASP A 560 -17.74 -3.29 -20.85
N THR A 561 -18.69 -3.41 -21.76
CA THR A 561 -18.53 -4.13 -23.03
C THR A 561 -18.13 -3.22 -24.18
N ALA A 562 -18.22 -1.89 -24.02
CA ALA A 562 -17.85 -0.94 -25.06
C ALA A 562 -16.33 -0.93 -25.30
N THR A 563 -15.95 -0.84 -26.57
CA THR A 563 -14.56 -0.69 -26.99
C THR A 563 -14.45 0.15 -28.25
N THR A 564 -13.36 0.92 -28.35
CA THR A 564 -12.97 1.59 -29.59
C THR A 564 -12.01 0.75 -30.43
N PHE A 565 -11.65 -0.42 -29.96
CA PHE A 565 -10.80 -1.37 -30.65
C PHE A 565 -11.50 -1.95 -31.89
N GLY A 566 -10.90 -1.77 -33.07
CA GLY A 566 -11.46 -2.19 -34.35
C GLY A 566 -12.44 -1.19 -34.98
N VAL A 567 -12.83 -0.14 -34.28
CA VAL A 567 -13.64 0.95 -34.86
C VAL A 567 -12.70 1.95 -35.54
N THR A 568 -12.66 1.95 -36.85
CA THR A 568 -12.02 3.02 -37.64
C THR A 568 -12.86 4.28 -37.51
N ARG A 569 -12.36 5.28 -36.76
CA ARG A 569 -12.95 6.64 -36.85
C ARG A 569 -12.76 7.15 -38.27
N ALA A 570 -13.87 7.26 -39.00
CA ALA A 570 -13.88 8.00 -40.24
C ALA A 570 -13.43 9.43 -39.93
N SER A 571 -12.35 9.86 -40.54
CA SER A 571 -11.84 11.22 -40.45
C SER A 571 -12.93 12.16 -41.03
N GLY A 572 -13.57 12.95 -40.16
CA GLY A 572 -14.26 14.14 -40.56
C GLY A 572 -15.78 14.07 -40.74
N SER A 573 -16.54 13.58 -39.77
CA SER A 573 -17.94 13.97 -39.63
C SER A 573 -18.34 14.07 -38.18
N SER A 574 -18.85 15.25 -37.80
CA SER A 574 -19.60 15.50 -36.58
C SER A 574 -20.94 14.77 -36.66
N GLY A 575 -20.94 13.46 -36.45
CA GLY A 575 -22.12 12.62 -36.41
C GLY A 575 -22.06 11.70 -35.22
N SER A 576 -23.02 11.81 -34.33
CA SER A 576 -23.26 10.88 -33.24
C SER A 576 -23.27 9.45 -33.81
N ALA A 577 -22.30 8.63 -33.41
CA ALA A 577 -22.39 7.20 -33.60
C ALA A 577 -23.60 6.73 -32.78
N LYS A 578 -24.75 6.56 -33.42
CA LYS A 578 -25.86 5.77 -32.89
C LYS A 578 -25.34 4.34 -32.75
N LEU A 579 -25.12 3.92 -31.52
CA LEU A 579 -25.08 2.51 -31.19
C LEU A 579 -26.49 1.95 -31.56
N ASP A 580 -26.56 1.18 -32.64
CA ASP A 580 -27.76 0.41 -32.94
C ASP A 580 -27.98 -0.57 -31.78
N LYS A 581 -28.96 -0.22 -30.95
CA LYS A 581 -29.60 -1.18 -30.07
C LYS A 581 -30.37 -2.14 -30.99
N LYS A 582 -29.83 -3.30 -31.26
CA LYS A 582 -30.66 -4.44 -31.64
C LYS A 582 -31.21 -5.03 -30.37
N ASP A 583 -32.51 -4.88 -30.25
CA ASP A 583 -33.35 -5.53 -29.27
C ASP A 583 -33.14 -7.04 -29.34
N ASP A 584 -32.81 -7.63 -28.22
CA ASP A 584 -32.99 -9.07 -28.02
C ASP A 584 -34.27 -9.27 -27.23
N ALA A 585 -35.20 -9.96 -27.88
CA ALA A 585 -36.37 -10.55 -27.29
C ALA A 585 -36.02 -11.76 -26.41
#